data_ed298a5bc2e323bbdd07ef61706e3420
#
_entry.id   ed298a5bc2e323bbdd07ef61706e3420
#
_cell.length_a   1.000
_cell.length_b   1.000
_cell.length_c   1.000
_cell.angle_alpha   90.00
_cell.angle_beta   90.00
_cell.angle_gamma   90.00
#
_symmetry.space_group_name_H-M   'P 1'
#
loop_
_entity.id
_entity.type
_entity.pdbx_description
1 polymer ?
#
loop_
_entity_poly.entity_id
_entity_poly.type
_entity_poly.pdbx_seq_one_letter_code
_entity_poly.pdbx_strand_id
1 'polypeptide(L)' 'MIKMEMKQIKAEIKDYVRDHYKYYGFYPYDVEVGDVLYSYEQYMDILSMTL' A
#
# COMPACT_ATOMS: atom_id res chain seq x y z
N MET A 1 -10.82 -16.99 9.57
CA MET A 1 -9.80 -16.00 9.18
C MET A 1 -10.34 -15.16 8.04
N ILE A 2 -10.28 -13.84 8.18
CA ILE A 2 -10.81 -12.93 7.17
C ILE A 2 -9.71 -12.63 6.15
N LYS A 3 -10.00 -12.91 4.89
CA LYS A 3 -9.07 -12.64 3.81
C LYS A 3 -9.38 -11.26 3.24
N MET A 4 -8.40 -10.38 3.22
CA MET A 4 -8.57 -9.06 2.65
C MET A 4 -8.61 -9.13 1.13
N GLU A 5 -9.55 -8.41 0.54
CA GLU A 5 -9.62 -8.30 -0.91
C GLU A 5 -8.54 -7.36 -1.41
N MET A 6 -8.07 -7.59 -2.63
CA MET A 6 -7.02 -6.76 -3.22
C MET A 6 -7.46 -5.30 -3.33
N LYS A 7 -8.74 -5.08 -3.58
CA LYS A 7 -9.29 -3.73 -3.62
C LYS A 7 -9.09 -2.99 -2.31
N GLN A 8 -9.30 -3.67 -1.19
CA GLN A 8 -9.11 -3.08 0.13
C GLN A 8 -7.63 -2.89 0.43
N ILE A 9 -6.80 -3.85 0.05
CA ILE A 9 -5.36 -3.73 0.22
C ILE A 9 -4.83 -2.51 -0.52
N LYS A 10 -5.29 -2.32 -1.76
CA LYS A 10 -4.91 -1.16 -2.55
C LYS A 10 -5.31 0.14 -1.87
N ALA A 11 -6.52 0.19 -1.33
CA ALA A 11 -7.01 1.39 -0.66
C ALA A 11 -6.16 1.73 0.57
N GLU A 12 -5.80 0.73 1.36
CA GLU A 12 -4.98 0.95 2.55
C GLU A 12 -3.57 1.36 2.19
N ILE A 13 -2.99 0.77 1.16
CA ILE A 13 -1.67 1.17 0.68
C ILE A 13 -1.71 2.62 0.22
N LYS A 14 -2.72 2.97 -0.56
CA LYS A 14 -2.86 4.33 -1.08
C LYS A 14 -2.93 5.36 0.04
N ASP A 15 -3.72 5.08 1.06
CA ASP A 15 -3.86 6.00 2.19
C ASP A 15 -2.55 6.17 2.94
N TYR A 16 -1.86 5.06 3.21
CA TYR A 16 -0.60 5.10 3.93
C TYR A 16 0.48 5.85 3.14
N VAL A 17 0.60 5.53 1.86
CA VAL A 17 1.61 6.15 1.00
C VAL A 17 1.37 7.64 0.87
N ARG A 18 0.11 8.04 0.71
CA ARG A 18 -0.24 9.46 0.61
C ARG A 18 0.14 10.22 1.88
N ASP A 19 -0.19 9.66 3.04
CA ASP A 19 0.13 10.31 4.31
C ASP A 19 1.63 10.37 4.53
N HIS A 20 2.33 9.29 4.19
CA HIS A 20 3.79 9.25 4.32
C HIS A 20 4.45 10.33 3.46
N TYR A 21 3.99 10.46 2.22
CA TYR A 21 4.52 11.47 1.32
C TYR A 21 4.23 12.88 1.84
N LYS A 22 3.05 13.07 2.41
CA LYS A 22 2.66 14.37 2.94
C LYS A 22 3.58 14.81 4.08
N TYR A 23 3.96 13.87 4.96
CA TYR A 23 4.78 14.20 6.12
C TYR A 23 6.26 14.23 5.81
N TYR A 24 6.73 13.34 4.96
CA TYR A 24 8.17 13.15 4.74
C TYR A 24 8.66 13.65 3.39
N GLY A 25 7.77 13.85 2.43
CA GLY A 25 8.15 14.32 1.10
C GLY A 25 8.70 13.24 0.17
N PHE A 26 8.60 11.97 0.56
CA PHE A 26 9.03 10.86 -0.28
C PHE A 26 8.18 9.63 0.03
N TYR A 27 8.18 8.67 -0.88
CA TYR A 27 7.42 7.45 -0.71
C TYR A 27 8.15 6.47 0.20
N PRO A 28 7.40 5.65 0.99
CA PRO A 28 8.04 4.67 1.86
C PRO A 28 8.68 3.54 1.06
N TYR A 29 9.68 2.91 1.67
CA TYR A 29 10.35 1.74 1.07
C TYR A 29 9.45 0.53 1.05
N ASP A 30 8.57 0.41 2.03
CA ASP A 30 7.66 -0.72 2.14
C ASP A 30 6.40 -0.29 2.88
N VAL A 31 5.36 -1.10 2.75
CA VAL A 31 4.08 -0.87 3.43
C VAL A 31 3.58 -2.20 3.95
N GLU A 32 3.18 -2.22 5.20
CA GLU A 32 2.58 -3.40 5.80
C GLU A 32 1.06 -3.26 5.83
N VAL A 33 0.37 -4.25 5.27
CA VAL A 33 -1.09 -4.32 5.30
C VAL A 33 -1.46 -5.71 5.81
N GLY A 34 -2.21 -5.73 6.92
CA GLY A 34 -2.48 -6.98 7.60
C GLY A 34 -1.15 -7.55 8.11
N ASP A 35 -0.87 -8.78 7.77
CA ASP A 35 0.36 -9.43 8.17
C ASP A 35 1.34 -9.55 7.01
N VAL A 36 1.11 -8.80 5.92
CA VAL A 36 1.93 -8.90 4.72
C VAL A 36 2.69 -7.61 4.50
N LEU A 37 3.99 -7.73 4.31
CA LEU A 37 4.87 -6.60 4.02
C LEU A 37 5.07 -6.51 2.51
N TYR A 38 4.71 -5.37 1.94
CA TYR A 38 4.85 -5.12 0.51
C TYR A 38 6.03 -4.18 0.29
N SER A 39 6.96 -4.62 -0.55
CA SER A 39 8.09 -3.76 -0.93
C SER A 39 7.61 -2.62 -1.82
N TYR A 40 8.48 -1.63 -2.04
CA TYR A 40 8.16 -0.50 -2.90
C TYR A 40 7.64 -0.96 -4.26
N GLU A 41 8.36 -1.87 -4.90
CA GLU A 41 7.97 -2.38 -6.21
C GLU A 41 6.62 -3.09 -6.16
N GLN A 42 6.40 -3.89 -5.13
CA GLN A 42 5.15 -4.63 -4.97
C GLN A 42 3.96 -3.71 -4.75
N TYR A 43 4.09 -2.73 -3.86
CA TYR A 43 2.93 -1.87 -3.60
C TYR A 43 2.67 -0.91 -4.76
N MET A 44 3.71 -0.50 -5.49
CA MET A 44 3.50 0.33 -6.67
C MET A 44 2.73 -0.44 -7.76
N ASP A 45 3.02 -1.73 -7.92
CA ASP A 45 2.26 -2.58 -8.82
C ASP A 45 0.79 -2.63 -8.41
N ILE A 46 0.53 -2.80 -7.12
CA ILE A 46 -0.84 -2.85 -6.63
C ILE A 46 -1.56 -1.52 -6.89
N LEU A 47 -0.88 -0.40 -6.67
CA LEU A 47 -1.47 0.91 -6.89
C LEU A 47 -1.80 1.15 -8.37
N SER A 48 -1.07 0.51 -9.28
CA SER A 48 -1.31 0.66 -10.70
C SER A 48 -2.42 -0.24 -11.22
N MET A 49 -2.88 -1.19 -10.41
CA MET A 49 -3.97 -2.08 -10.82
C MET A 49 -5.29 -1.34 -10.95
N THR A 50 -6.08 -1.70 -11.94
CA THR A 50 -7.45 -1.21 -12.09
C THR A 50 -8.38 -2.16 -11.35
N LEU A 51 -8.77 -1.77 -10.18
CA LEU A 51 -9.62 -2.61 -9.32
C LEU A 51 -10.95 -1.93 -9.02
#